data_586dd2f65d6750e90d515b51fe052940
#
_entry.id   586dd2f65d6750e90d515b51fe052940
#
_cell.length_a   1.000
_cell.length_b   1.000
_cell.length_c   1.000
_cell.angle_alpha   90.00
_cell.angle_beta   90.00
_cell.angle_gamma   90.00
#
_symmetry.space_group_name_H-M   'P 1'
#
loop_
_entity.id
_entity.type
_entity.pdbx_description
1 polymer ?
#
loop_
_entity_poly.entity_id
_entity_poly.type
_entity_poly.pdbx_seq_one_letter_code
_entity_poly.pdbx_strand_id
1 'polypeptide(L)'
;AASDVYKRQDVKRIINEPTAAALAYGLDNEKEQKIMVYDLGGGTFDVSIIEIGDGVIEVLSTSGDNKLGGDDFDKKVMDYMVADFKSKTGIDLSNDKMAMERIKAEAEDAKKKLSSSTQVEINIPFITANEQGPQHLNMTLTKAKFDELTRDLVERTAIPVQNALKEAGITASELS
;
A
#
# COMPACT_ATOMS: atom_id res chain seq x y z
N ALA A 1 20.74 -15.64 11.14
CA ALA A 1 21.42 -16.03 12.39
C ALA A 1 21.20 -15.04 13.53
N ALA A 2 21.39 -13.72 13.35
CA ALA A 2 21.18 -12.75 14.43
C ALA A 2 19.70 -12.64 14.87
N SER A 3 18.75 -12.73 13.95
CA SER A 3 17.32 -12.69 14.26
C SER A 3 16.82 -13.92 15.02
N ASP A 4 17.49 -15.03 14.86
CA ASP A 4 17.20 -16.32 15.46
C ASP A 4 17.42 -16.28 16.99
N VAL A 5 18.55 -15.71 17.40
CA VAL A 5 18.91 -15.56 18.83
C VAL A 5 17.91 -14.68 19.57
N TYR A 6 17.45 -13.58 18.96
CA TYR A 6 16.52 -12.64 19.59
C TYR A 6 15.09 -13.18 19.71
N LYS A 7 14.65 -13.97 18.74
CA LYS A 7 13.27 -14.50 18.70
C LYS A 7 13.13 -15.91 19.27
N ARG A 8 14.23 -16.56 19.67
CA ARG A 8 14.27 -17.96 20.12
C ARG A 8 13.61 -18.92 19.13
N GLN A 9 13.81 -18.68 17.83
CA GLN A 9 13.28 -19.48 16.75
C GLN A 9 14.38 -20.37 16.15
N ASP A 10 14.02 -21.58 15.78
CA ASP A 10 14.90 -22.47 15.01
C ASP A 10 14.64 -22.28 13.52
N VAL A 11 15.50 -21.48 12.87
CA VAL A 11 15.37 -21.18 11.43
C VAL A 11 15.74 -22.39 10.62
N LYS A 12 14.77 -23.00 9.96
CA LYS A 12 14.94 -24.19 9.12
C LYS A 12 15.37 -23.85 7.70
N ARG A 13 14.85 -22.75 7.14
CA ARG A 13 15.07 -22.39 5.74
C ARG A 13 14.83 -20.90 5.52
N ILE A 14 15.50 -20.33 4.51
CA ILE A 14 15.19 -19.01 3.94
C ILE A 14 14.53 -19.27 2.59
N ILE A 15 13.41 -18.60 2.34
CA ILE A 15 12.68 -18.62 1.07
C ILE A 15 12.41 -17.19 0.60
N ASN A 16 12.22 -17.00 -0.69
CA ASN A 16 11.87 -15.70 -1.28
C ASN A 16 10.47 -15.29 -0.82
N GLU A 17 10.26 -13.99 -0.61
CA GLU A 17 9.01 -13.40 -0.15
C GLU A 17 7.80 -13.79 -1.02
N PRO A 18 7.84 -13.67 -2.37
CA PRO A 18 6.71 -14.08 -3.21
C PRO A 18 6.41 -15.58 -3.12
N THR A 19 7.43 -16.45 -2.96
CA THR A 19 7.23 -17.88 -2.71
C THR A 19 6.57 -18.11 -1.35
N ALA A 20 6.97 -17.37 -0.33
CA ALA A 20 6.35 -17.46 1.00
C ALA A 20 4.87 -17.02 0.96
N ALA A 21 4.55 -15.96 0.22
CA ALA A 21 3.18 -15.49 0.02
C ALA A 21 2.32 -16.55 -0.68
N ALA A 22 2.82 -17.17 -1.75
CA ALA A 22 2.15 -18.24 -2.47
C ALA A 22 1.84 -19.44 -1.57
N LEU A 23 2.83 -19.89 -0.78
CA LEU A 23 2.66 -20.99 0.18
C LEU A 23 1.66 -20.65 1.29
N ALA A 24 1.70 -19.43 1.82
CA ALA A 24 0.80 -18.98 2.89
C ALA A 24 -0.66 -18.89 2.42
N TYR A 25 -0.88 -18.62 1.14
CA TYR A 25 -2.21 -18.62 0.52
C TYR A 25 -2.80 -20.03 0.35
N GLY A 26 -1.99 -21.07 0.55
CA GLY A 26 -2.44 -22.48 0.52
C GLY A 26 -2.69 -23.00 -0.89
N LEU A 27 -1.91 -22.55 -1.86
CA LEU A 27 -2.02 -23.02 -3.23
C LEU A 27 -1.69 -24.51 -3.33
N ASP A 28 -2.48 -25.22 -4.12
CA ASP A 28 -2.33 -26.66 -4.37
C ASP A 28 -1.10 -26.91 -5.26
N ASN A 29 -0.06 -27.46 -4.66
CA ASN A 29 1.21 -27.75 -5.35
C ASN A 29 1.11 -28.95 -6.31
N GLU A 30 0.00 -29.68 -6.34
CA GLU A 30 -0.21 -30.85 -7.21
C GLU A 30 -0.74 -30.45 -8.59
N LYS A 31 -1.22 -29.20 -8.75
CA LYS A 31 -1.74 -28.71 -10.03
C LYS A 31 -0.77 -27.71 -10.64
N GLU A 32 -0.49 -27.92 -11.93
CA GLU A 32 0.21 -26.91 -12.72
C GLU A 32 -0.62 -25.62 -12.78
N GLN A 33 -0.05 -24.53 -12.31
CA GLN A 33 -0.69 -23.22 -12.32
C GLN A 33 0.35 -22.11 -12.39
N LYS A 34 0.00 -21.04 -13.06
CA LYS A 34 0.78 -19.80 -13.09
C LYS A 34 0.04 -18.73 -12.32
N ILE A 35 0.69 -18.14 -11.37
CA ILE A 35 0.10 -17.11 -10.51
C ILE A 35 0.91 -15.83 -10.57
N MET A 36 0.25 -14.72 -10.29
CA MET A 36 0.90 -13.44 -10.05
C MET A 36 0.80 -13.09 -8.58
N VAL A 37 1.94 -12.87 -7.93
CA VAL A 37 2.01 -12.25 -6.61
C VAL A 37 2.18 -10.74 -6.84
N TYR A 38 1.19 -9.97 -6.39
CA TYR A 38 1.14 -8.53 -6.49
C TYR A 38 1.25 -7.97 -5.07
N ASP A 39 2.44 -7.50 -4.70
CA ASP A 39 2.76 -7.04 -3.36
C ASP A 39 2.94 -5.52 -3.33
N LEU A 40 1.95 -4.82 -2.82
CA LEU A 40 1.99 -3.38 -2.58
C LEU A 40 2.25 -3.13 -1.09
N GLY A 41 3.53 -3.03 -0.74
CA GLY A 41 3.99 -2.77 0.62
C GLY A 41 3.83 -1.30 1.05
N GLY A 42 4.47 -0.93 2.16
CA GLY A 42 4.42 0.45 2.68
C GLY A 42 5.14 1.46 1.79
N GLY A 43 6.31 1.10 1.25
CA GLY A 43 7.14 1.99 0.43
C GLY A 43 7.59 1.42 -0.90
N THR A 44 7.33 0.13 -1.16
CA THR A 44 7.71 -0.58 -2.39
C THR A 44 6.53 -1.34 -2.96
N PHE A 45 6.55 -1.51 -4.26
CA PHE A 45 5.66 -2.36 -5.02
C PHE A 45 6.46 -3.42 -5.74
N ASP A 46 6.14 -4.69 -5.53
CA ASP A 46 6.76 -5.83 -6.17
C ASP A 46 5.71 -6.72 -6.82
N VAL A 47 6.01 -7.23 -8.01
CA VAL A 47 5.17 -8.17 -8.74
C VAL A 47 6.03 -9.32 -9.24
N SER A 48 5.60 -10.56 -8.96
CA SER A 48 6.30 -11.77 -9.37
C SER A 48 5.36 -12.73 -10.08
N ILE A 49 5.83 -13.33 -11.16
CA ILE A 49 5.15 -14.43 -11.83
C ILE A 49 5.77 -15.72 -11.34
N ILE A 50 4.94 -16.62 -10.84
CA ILE A 50 5.35 -17.88 -10.24
C ILE A 50 4.65 -19.02 -10.96
N GLU A 51 5.40 -20.05 -11.29
CA GLU A 51 4.88 -21.34 -11.76
C GLU A 51 4.93 -22.34 -10.63
N ILE A 52 3.82 -23.05 -10.44
CA ILE A 52 3.66 -24.09 -9.44
C ILE A 52 3.28 -25.37 -10.17
N GLY A 53 3.98 -26.46 -9.91
CA GLY A 53 3.69 -27.78 -10.51
C GLY A 53 4.67 -28.83 -9.99
N ASP A 54 4.23 -30.09 -9.97
CA ASP A 54 5.04 -31.26 -9.56
C ASP A 54 5.76 -31.10 -8.21
N GLY A 55 5.15 -30.35 -7.27
CA GLY A 55 5.74 -30.06 -5.96
C GLY A 55 6.87 -29.00 -5.99
N VAL A 56 7.09 -28.35 -7.13
CA VAL A 56 8.09 -27.29 -7.33
C VAL A 56 7.40 -25.94 -7.45
N ILE A 57 8.03 -24.93 -6.88
CA ILE A 57 7.62 -23.52 -7.02
C ILE A 57 8.79 -22.77 -7.65
N GLU A 58 8.58 -22.24 -8.84
CA GLU A 58 9.58 -21.49 -9.60
C GLU A 58 9.14 -20.06 -9.83
N VAL A 59 10.02 -19.09 -9.57
CA VAL A 59 9.80 -17.68 -9.90
C VAL A 59 10.28 -17.43 -11.32
N LEU A 60 9.35 -17.21 -12.25
CA LEU A 60 9.66 -16.98 -13.67
C LEU A 60 10.19 -15.59 -13.93
N SER A 61 9.64 -14.59 -13.24
CA SER A 61 10.04 -13.19 -13.38
C SER A 61 9.67 -12.38 -12.15
N THR A 62 10.35 -11.24 -11.97
CA THR A 62 10.04 -10.25 -10.92
C THR A 62 10.29 -8.86 -11.48
N SER A 63 9.36 -7.93 -11.20
CA SER A 63 9.48 -6.50 -11.51
C SER A 63 8.89 -5.69 -10.37
N GLY A 64 9.12 -4.37 -10.33
CA GLY A 64 8.60 -3.55 -9.25
C GLY A 64 8.88 -2.06 -9.39
N ASP A 65 8.43 -1.30 -8.41
CA ASP A 65 8.72 0.13 -8.22
C ASP A 65 9.10 0.36 -6.75
N ASN A 66 10.38 0.62 -6.49
CA ASN A 66 10.92 0.81 -5.13
C ASN A 66 10.60 2.18 -4.52
N LYS A 67 9.75 2.97 -5.19
CA LYS A 67 9.25 4.27 -4.74
C LYS A 67 7.74 4.37 -4.90
N LEU A 68 7.04 3.25 -4.73
CA LEU A 68 5.59 3.19 -4.77
C LEU A 68 5.10 2.26 -3.66
N GLY A 69 4.30 2.79 -2.75
CA GLY A 69 3.75 2.02 -1.64
C GLY A 69 2.64 2.74 -0.90
N GLY A 70 2.14 2.15 0.15
CA GLY A 70 1.06 2.69 0.99
C GLY A 70 1.32 4.10 1.50
N ASP A 71 2.58 4.46 1.73
CA ASP A 71 2.99 5.81 2.17
C ASP A 71 2.68 6.89 1.11
N ASP A 72 2.74 6.54 -0.20
CA ASP A 72 2.36 7.47 -1.27
C ASP A 72 0.85 7.72 -1.28
N PHE A 73 0.06 6.69 -1.01
CA PHE A 73 -1.40 6.81 -0.85
C PHE A 73 -1.74 7.68 0.35
N ASP A 74 -1.07 7.47 1.49
CA ASP A 74 -1.24 8.31 2.67
C ASP A 74 -0.89 9.75 2.37
N LYS A 75 0.19 10.00 1.64
CA LYS A 75 0.60 11.34 1.23
C LYS A 75 -0.47 12.05 0.39
N LYS A 76 -1.13 11.37 -0.55
CA LYS A 76 -2.23 11.95 -1.33
C LYS A 76 -3.39 12.39 -0.43
N VAL A 77 -3.73 11.58 0.56
CA VAL A 77 -4.77 11.93 1.54
C VAL A 77 -4.33 13.10 2.41
N MET A 78 -3.09 13.10 2.91
CA MET A 78 -2.54 14.22 3.69
C MET A 78 -2.59 15.54 2.92
N ASP A 79 -2.13 15.52 1.67
CA ASP A 79 -2.11 16.71 0.81
C ASP A 79 -3.55 17.24 0.60
N TYR A 80 -4.52 16.35 0.43
CA TYR A 80 -5.93 16.70 0.33
C TYR A 80 -6.48 17.31 1.63
N MET A 81 -6.17 16.70 2.79
CA MET A 81 -6.59 17.21 4.10
C MET A 81 -6.04 18.63 4.38
N VAL A 82 -4.75 18.85 4.08
CA VAL A 82 -4.10 20.16 4.25
C VAL A 82 -4.71 21.20 3.33
N ALA A 83 -4.97 20.85 2.07
CA ALA A 83 -5.58 21.75 1.09
C ALA A 83 -7.03 22.12 1.48
N ASP A 84 -7.83 21.15 1.92
CA ASP A 84 -9.20 21.38 2.39
C ASP A 84 -9.22 22.29 3.62
N PHE A 85 -8.37 22.02 4.62
CA PHE A 85 -8.27 22.84 5.80
C PHE A 85 -7.84 24.27 5.48
N LYS A 86 -6.82 24.44 4.63
CA LYS A 86 -6.36 25.75 4.17
C LYS A 86 -7.46 26.52 3.43
N SER A 87 -8.25 25.84 2.61
CA SER A 87 -9.35 26.47 1.88
C SER A 87 -10.45 27.01 2.81
N LYS A 88 -10.71 26.33 3.92
CA LYS A 88 -11.76 26.66 4.90
C LYS A 88 -11.32 27.72 5.92
N THR A 89 -10.06 27.68 6.32
CA THR A 89 -9.55 28.49 7.45
C THR A 89 -8.51 29.53 7.06
N GLY A 90 -7.93 29.44 5.87
CA GLY A 90 -6.79 30.25 5.43
C GLY A 90 -5.46 29.83 6.04
N ILE A 91 -5.42 28.82 6.94
CA ILE A 91 -4.23 28.39 7.67
C ILE A 91 -3.54 27.26 6.91
N ASP A 92 -2.24 27.40 6.69
CA ASP A 92 -1.39 26.38 6.08
C ASP A 92 -0.69 25.56 7.16
N LEU A 93 -1.01 24.27 7.24
CA LEU A 93 -0.46 23.32 8.21
C LEU A 93 0.85 22.66 7.75
N SER A 94 1.29 22.88 6.51
CA SER A 94 2.43 22.16 5.89
C SER A 94 3.75 22.33 6.67
N ASN A 95 3.92 23.44 7.39
CA ASN A 95 5.12 23.74 8.16
C ASN A 95 5.00 23.41 9.66
N ASP A 96 3.84 22.97 10.11
CA ASP A 96 3.61 22.53 11.48
C ASP A 96 3.86 21.02 11.60
N LYS A 97 5.03 20.65 12.12
CA LYS A 97 5.43 19.25 12.26
C LYS A 97 4.47 18.45 13.13
N MET A 98 3.96 19.02 14.22
CA MET A 98 3.03 18.31 15.11
C MET A 98 1.67 18.09 14.43
N ALA A 99 1.18 19.08 13.71
CA ALA A 99 -0.05 18.95 12.93
C ALA A 99 0.12 17.89 11.83
N MET A 100 1.25 17.93 11.10
CA MET A 100 1.52 16.98 10.01
C MET A 100 1.66 15.54 10.50
N GLU A 101 2.25 15.28 11.66
CA GLU A 101 2.30 13.93 12.26
C GLU A 101 0.88 13.41 12.59
N ARG A 102 0.01 14.27 13.14
CA ARG A 102 -1.37 13.89 13.42
C ARG A 102 -2.17 13.65 12.13
N ILE A 103 -1.98 14.50 11.12
CA ILE A 103 -2.59 14.34 9.80
C ILE A 103 -2.15 13.02 9.18
N LYS A 104 -0.85 12.64 9.28
CA LYS A 104 -0.32 11.39 8.78
C LYS A 104 -1.02 10.18 9.41
N ALA A 105 -1.12 10.16 10.74
CA ALA A 105 -1.78 9.08 11.45
C ALA A 105 -3.25 8.91 11.05
N GLU A 106 -3.99 10.01 10.92
CA GLU A 106 -5.40 9.98 10.52
C GLU A 106 -5.58 9.64 9.03
N ALA A 107 -4.66 10.06 8.15
CA ALA A 107 -4.68 9.70 6.74
C ALA A 107 -4.50 8.18 6.54
N GLU A 108 -3.55 7.58 7.25
CA GLU A 108 -3.30 6.14 7.23
C GLU A 108 -4.51 5.36 7.79
N ASP A 109 -5.09 5.82 8.90
CA ASP A 109 -6.28 5.20 9.50
C ASP A 109 -7.49 5.29 8.56
N ALA A 110 -7.71 6.46 7.95
CA ALA A 110 -8.77 6.66 6.97
C ALA A 110 -8.59 5.76 5.73
N LYS A 111 -7.37 5.64 5.18
CA LYS A 111 -7.06 4.70 4.10
C LYS A 111 -7.42 3.27 4.49
N LYS A 112 -7.02 2.81 5.66
CA LYS A 112 -7.34 1.45 6.15
C LYS A 112 -8.85 1.22 6.28
N LYS A 113 -9.58 2.17 6.85
CA LYS A 113 -11.04 2.09 7.04
C LYS A 113 -11.80 2.08 5.71
N LEU A 114 -11.31 2.80 4.68
CA LEU A 114 -11.92 2.81 3.35
C LEU A 114 -11.81 1.47 2.61
N SER A 115 -11.02 0.51 3.11
CA SER A 115 -11.03 -0.87 2.59
C SER A 115 -12.36 -1.60 2.84
N SER A 116 -13.12 -1.18 3.87
CA SER A 116 -14.39 -1.81 4.24
C SER A 116 -15.58 -0.84 4.33
N SER A 117 -15.34 0.46 4.08
CA SER A 117 -16.36 1.51 4.20
C SER A 117 -16.43 2.36 2.95
N THR A 118 -17.59 2.91 2.65
CA THR A 118 -17.79 3.83 1.52
C THR A 118 -17.36 5.26 1.84
N GLN A 119 -17.25 5.61 3.12
CA GLN A 119 -16.78 6.91 3.60
C GLN A 119 -16.25 6.79 5.02
N VAL A 120 -15.39 7.73 5.40
CA VAL A 120 -14.80 7.87 6.74
C VAL A 120 -14.89 9.32 7.17
N GLU A 121 -15.26 9.56 8.42
CA GLU A 121 -15.15 10.87 9.06
C GLU A 121 -13.77 11.01 9.69
N ILE A 122 -13.08 12.08 9.34
CA ILE A 122 -11.77 12.46 9.87
C ILE A 122 -11.99 13.63 10.83
N ASN A 123 -11.55 13.47 12.07
CA ASN A 123 -11.71 14.50 13.10
C ASN A 123 -10.42 14.63 13.91
N ILE A 124 -9.69 15.74 13.69
CA ILE A 124 -8.47 16.07 14.45
C ILE A 124 -8.77 17.32 15.29
N PRO A 125 -9.17 17.17 16.56
CA PRO A 125 -9.45 18.29 17.41
C PRO A 125 -8.17 19.04 17.78
N PHE A 126 -8.26 20.38 17.92
CA PHE A 126 -7.14 21.24 18.34
C PHE A 126 -5.90 21.04 17.45
N ILE A 127 -6.08 21.03 16.13
CA ILE A 127 -4.98 20.82 15.17
C ILE A 127 -4.03 22.02 15.18
N THR A 128 -4.55 23.22 15.35
CA THR A 128 -3.81 24.49 15.50
C THR A 128 -4.66 25.51 16.26
N ALA A 129 -4.14 26.72 16.43
CA ALA A 129 -4.86 27.87 16.99
C ALA A 129 -4.52 29.13 16.21
N ASN A 130 -5.47 30.08 16.16
CA ASN A 130 -5.29 31.41 15.64
C ASN A 130 -5.92 32.44 16.59
N GLU A 131 -6.04 33.73 16.17
CA GLU A 131 -6.64 34.78 16.96
C GLU A 131 -8.11 34.52 17.34
N GLN A 132 -8.81 33.66 16.60
CA GLN A 132 -10.19 33.25 16.86
C GLN A 132 -10.29 32.06 17.83
N GLY A 133 -9.14 31.52 18.25
CA GLY A 133 -9.05 30.39 19.17
C GLY A 133 -8.63 29.08 18.51
N PRO A 134 -8.87 27.99 19.20
CA PRO A 134 -8.47 26.65 18.69
C PRO A 134 -9.24 26.27 17.41
N GLN A 135 -8.52 25.68 16.49
CA GLN A 135 -9.04 25.19 15.21
C GLN A 135 -9.06 23.67 15.17
N HIS A 136 -10.05 23.10 14.51
CA HIS A 136 -10.24 21.66 14.38
C HIS A 136 -10.31 21.28 12.91
N LEU A 137 -9.65 20.18 12.52
CA LEU A 137 -9.80 19.63 11.18
C LEU A 137 -10.91 18.59 11.20
N ASN A 138 -12.00 18.89 10.50
CA ASN A 138 -13.13 17.98 10.34
C ASN A 138 -13.48 17.88 8.87
N MET A 139 -13.51 16.62 8.36
CA MET A 139 -13.91 16.37 6.98
C MET A 139 -14.39 14.93 6.81
N THR A 140 -15.13 14.70 5.75
CA THR A 140 -15.50 13.35 5.30
C THR A 140 -14.70 13.00 4.06
N LEU A 141 -14.03 11.86 4.09
CA LEU A 141 -13.35 11.29 2.92
C LEU A 141 -14.16 10.11 2.40
N THR A 142 -14.62 10.20 1.15
CA THR A 142 -15.33 9.10 0.50
C THR A 142 -14.36 8.18 -0.23
N LYS A 143 -14.76 6.90 -0.41
CA LYS A 143 -14.01 5.93 -1.21
C LYS A 143 -13.80 6.44 -2.64
N ALA A 144 -14.83 7.03 -3.26
CA ALA A 144 -14.73 7.60 -4.61
C ALA A 144 -13.69 8.72 -4.70
N LYS A 145 -13.61 9.60 -3.66
CA LYS A 145 -12.60 10.66 -3.61
C LYS A 145 -11.19 10.10 -3.39
N PHE A 146 -11.06 9.11 -2.53
CA PHE A 146 -9.79 8.40 -2.34
C PHE A 146 -9.31 7.76 -3.65
N ASP A 147 -10.18 7.05 -4.38
CA ASP A 147 -9.86 6.43 -5.66
C ASP A 147 -9.46 7.46 -6.73
N GLU A 148 -10.11 8.63 -6.73
CA GLU A 148 -9.73 9.76 -7.59
C GLU A 148 -8.32 10.26 -7.29
N LEU A 149 -8.02 10.49 -6.00
CA LEU A 149 -6.73 11.03 -5.53
C LEU A 149 -5.56 10.09 -5.81
N THR A 150 -5.80 8.78 -5.79
CA THR A 150 -4.76 7.74 -5.86
C THR A 150 -4.69 7.03 -7.21
N ARG A 151 -5.50 7.43 -8.18
CA ARG A 151 -5.58 6.78 -9.50
C ARG A 151 -4.23 6.68 -10.19
N ASP A 152 -3.44 7.75 -10.18
CA ASP A 152 -2.11 7.78 -10.77
C ASP A 152 -1.13 6.79 -10.13
N LEU A 153 -1.27 6.53 -8.84
CA LEU A 153 -0.46 5.54 -8.13
C LEU A 153 -0.83 4.11 -8.58
N VAL A 154 -2.11 3.84 -8.73
CA VAL A 154 -2.59 2.55 -9.24
C VAL A 154 -2.14 2.35 -10.70
N GLU A 155 -2.26 3.37 -11.54
CA GLU A 155 -1.80 3.31 -12.93
C GLU A 155 -0.29 3.05 -13.06
N ARG A 156 0.53 3.53 -12.13
CA ARG A 156 1.97 3.25 -12.09
C ARG A 156 2.29 1.78 -11.94
N THR A 157 1.46 1.00 -11.25
CA THR A 157 1.68 -0.44 -11.08
C THR A 157 1.56 -1.23 -12.38
N ALA A 158 0.88 -0.70 -13.40
CA ALA A 158 0.68 -1.38 -14.67
C ALA A 158 1.99 -1.64 -15.42
N ILE A 159 2.98 -0.76 -15.30
CA ILE A 159 4.27 -0.90 -15.99
C ILE A 159 5.05 -2.11 -15.46
N PRO A 160 5.31 -2.25 -14.15
CA PRO A 160 5.93 -3.45 -13.60
C PRO A 160 5.16 -4.74 -13.91
N VAL A 161 3.82 -4.70 -13.85
CA VAL A 161 2.99 -5.87 -14.20
C VAL A 161 3.22 -6.31 -15.65
N GLN A 162 3.21 -5.37 -16.60
CA GLN A 162 3.47 -5.68 -18.00
C GLN A 162 4.89 -6.22 -18.23
N ASN A 163 5.88 -5.65 -17.54
CA ASN A 163 7.26 -6.10 -17.61
C ASN A 163 7.39 -7.55 -17.10
N ALA A 164 6.81 -7.85 -15.93
CA ALA A 164 6.84 -9.20 -15.36
C ALA A 164 6.20 -10.24 -16.31
N LEU A 165 5.02 -9.95 -16.86
CA LEU A 165 4.37 -10.84 -17.83
C LEU A 165 5.22 -11.06 -19.08
N LYS A 166 5.82 -9.98 -19.61
CA LYS A 166 6.68 -10.05 -20.79
C LYS A 166 7.94 -10.88 -20.55
N GLU A 167 8.59 -10.68 -19.40
CA GLU A 167 9.81 -11.42 -19.03
C GLU A 167 9.51 -12.90 -18.78
N ALA A 168 8.35 -13.21 -18.18
CA ALA A 168 7.89 -14.59 -18.01
C ALA A 168 7.44 -15.24 -19.34
N GLY A 169 7.28 -14.47 -20.41
CA GLY A 169 6.83 -14.96 -21.72
C GLY A 169 5.37 -15.43 -21.74
N ILE A 170 4.52 -14.88 -20.86
CA ILE A 170 3.11 -15.26 -20.74
C ILE A 170 2.17 -14.05 -20.89
N THR A 171 0.91 -14.33 -21.10
CA THR A 171 -0.18 -13.34 -21.13
C THR A 171 -0.98 -13.40 -19.83
N ALA A 172 -1.74 -12.35 -19.53
CA ALA A 172 -2.60 -12.32 -18.35
C ALA A 172 -3.69 -13.42 -18.34
N SER A 173 -4.08 -13.92 -19.51
CA SER A 173 -5.07 -15.01 -19.64
C SER A 173 -4.52 -16.39 -19.27
N GLU A 174 -3.20 -16.53 -19.12
CA GLU A 174 -2.54 -17.77 -18.69
C GLU A 174 -2.35 -17.83 -17.17
N LEU A 175 -2.71 -16.77 -16.46
CA LEU A 175 -2.74 -16.77 -15.01
C LEU A 175 -4.00 -17.50 -14.51
N SER A 176 -3.83 -18.29 -13.45
CA SER A 176 -4.88 -19.09 -12.80
C SER A 176 -5.71 -18.27 -11.81
#